data_c1dee39db709a1f3526661404b932d10
#
_entry.id   c1dee39db709a1f3526661404b932d10
#
_cell.length_a   1.000
_cell.length_b   1.000
_cell.length_c   1.000
_cell.angle_alpha   90.00
_cell.angle_beta   90.00
_cell.angle_gamma   90.00
#
_symmetry.space_group_name_H-M   'P 1'
#
loop_
_entity.id
_entity.type
_entity.pdbx_description
1 polymer ?
#
loop_
_entity_poly.entity_id
_entity_poly.type
_entity_poly.pdbx_seq_one_letter_code
_entity_poly.pdbx_strand_id
1 'polypeptide(L)'
;IRAWSAQNLKGGKAPLYYMFSGPDYLYADAFFPNATTYILAGLEPVGHIPQISPRVVSSLGNLRSSMASSISLSFFITKNMKNQLRETVLSGTLPILMVYAARAGKTVTDVSLITLDPDGNVTPVAPGAPQRGVQGVKMVFGGPGKPEQTLYYFSTDISDGGLKASGFLKFAETFGPGDAMFKAASYLPHSGGFAQIRDFVLSKANNIVQDDSGIPVHYFKRDQWTFHPYGRYLGPIGIFPGRHQVQLDEIFRKGPVKPLDFGMGYRWRPNESNMLWAVKKDAAAPIAAPTILRPSISEPAPQAAPASQPQQEAKPIEAAAPVPATGTLPQQEAKPAAEPAPVPAAAQPDLPANAAEQSASSADDRKRQ
;
A
#
# COMPACT_ATOMS: atom_id res chain seq x y z
N ILE A 1 14.92 1.81 8.02
CA ILE A 1 14.39 2.39 6.77
C ILE A 1 14.36 3.91 6.88
N ARG A 2 13.65 4.50 7.85
CA ARG A 2 13.53 5.98 7.97
C ARG A 2 14.87 6.69 8.06
N ALA A 3 15.86 6.15 8.79
CA ALA A 3 17.22 6.70 8.86
C ALA A 3 17.90 6.68 7.48
N TRP A 4 17.79 5.57 6.76
CA TRP A 4 18.31 5.46 5.40
C TRP A 4 17.63 6.46 4.45
N SER A 5 16.30 6.56 4.51
CA SER A 5 15.54 7.52 3.71
C SER A 5 15.98 8.97 3.98
N ALA A 6 16.10 9.36 5.24
CA ALA A 6 16.53 10.70 5.63
C ALA A 6 17.94 11.05 5.14
N GLN A 7 18.83 10.07 5.04
CA GLN A 7 20.21 10.25 4.56
C GLN A 7 20.29 10.33 3.02
N ASN A 8 19.48 9.54 2.31
CA ASN A 8 19.64 9.30 0.87
C ASN A 8 18.55 10.00 0.03
N LEU A 9 17.29 9.92 0.45
CA LEU A 9 16.16 10.52 -0.25
C LEU A 9 15.87 11.93 0.28
N LYS A 10 16.88 12.80 0.27
CA LYS A 10 16.80 14.19 0.74
C LYS A 10 15.83 15.06 -0.08
N GLY A 11 15.18 14.44 -1.00
CA GLY A 11 14.39 15.11 -2.01
C GLY A 11 13.02 15.51 -1.55
N GLY A 12 12.41 15.96 -2.40
CA GLY A 12 11.34 16.76 -2.55
C GLY A 12 10.01 16.20 -2.12
N LYS A 13 9.15 17.12 -1.96
CA LYS A 13 7.72 16.94 -1.92
C LYS A 13 7.27 16.54 -3.34
N ALA A 14 7.32 15.26 -3.66
CA ALA A 14 6.95 14.69 -4.95
C ALA A 14 5.88 13.59 -4.76
N PRO A 15 5.09 13.25 -5.78
CA PRO A 15 4.23 12.08 -5.73
C PRO A 15 5.06 10.79 -5.67
N LEU A 16 4.55 9.78 -4.98
CA LEU A 16 5.12 8.43 -4.93
C LEU A 16 4.24 7.46 -5.74
N TYR A 17 4.83 6.86 -6.75
CA TYR A 17 4.23 5.80 -7.57
C TYR A 17 4.61 4.43 -7.00
N TYR A 18 3.73 3.84 -6.17
CA TYR A 18 3.92 2.51 -5.60
C TYR A 18 2.81 1.56 -6.07
N MET A 19 2.81 1.27 -7.36
CA MET A 19 1.69 0.68 -8.09
C MET A 19 1.58 -0.84 -7.96
N PHE A 20 2.60 -1.54 -7.42
CA PHE A 20 2.58 -2.98 -7.14
C PHE A 20 2.52 -3.27 -5.63
N SER A 21 1.87 -2.40 -4.88
CA SER A 21 1.96 -2.39 -3.42
C SER A 21 0.85 -3.17 -2.72
N GLY A 22 -0.33 -3.33 -3.33
CA GLY A 22 -1.51 -3.54 -2.50
C GLY A 22 -1.64 -2.40 -1.48
N PRO A 23 -2.14 -2.64 -0.27
CA PRO A 23 -2.32 -1.59 0.76
C PRO A 23 -1.04 -1.26 1.56
N ASP A 24 0.15 -1.44 1.01
CA ASP A 24 1.42 -1.30 1.74
C ASP A 24 1.86 0.16 1.99
N TYR A 25 1.00 0.93 2.61
CA TYR A 25 1.30 2.30 2.98
C TYR A 25 2.43 2.44 4.02
N LEU A 26 2.61 1.43 4.87
CA LEU A 26 3.62 1.49 5.94
C LEU A 26 5.04 1.63 5.38
N TYR A 27 5.38 0.82 4.36
CA TYR A 27 6.68 0.93 3.68
C TYR A 27 6.75 2.19 2.80
N ALA A 28 5.66 2.57 2.13
CA ALA A 28 5.59 3.80 1.35
C ALA A 28 5.99 5.02 2.20
N ASP A 29 5.39 5.18 3.38
CA ASP A 29 5.73 6.28 4.31
C ASP A 29 7.13 6.13 4.93
N ALA A 30 7.57 4.90 5.21
CA ALA A 30 8.90 4.69 5.79
C ALA A 30 10.03 5.11 4.85
N PHE A 31 9.88 4.89 3.54
CA PHE A 31 10.86 5.30 2.52
C PHE A 31 10.64 6.74 2.06
N PHE A 32 9.39 7.19 1.89
CA PHE A 32 9.05 8.50 1.33
C PHE A 32 8.10 9.28 2.26
N PRO A 33 8.53 9.63 3.48
CA PRO A 33 7.65 10.27 4.49
C PRO A 33 7.15 11.66 4.08
N ASN A 34 7.81 12.29 3.11
CA ASN A 34 7.51 13.64 2.63
C ASN A 34 6.79 13.64 1.26
N ALA A 35 6.39 12.49 0.74
CA ALA A 35 5.63 12.44 -0.50
C ALA A 35 4.34 13.27 -0.37
N THR A 36 4.03 14.06 -1.41
CA THR A 36 2.79 14.86 -1.41
C THR A 36 1.57 13.98 -1.62
N THR A 37 1.74 12.95 -2.45
CA THR A 37 0.69 12.01 -2.83
C THR A 37 1.28 10.62 -2.90
N TYR A 38 0.57 9.65 -2.35
CA TYR A 38 0.88 8.23 -2.48
C TYR A 38 -0.12 7.59 -3.45
N ILE A 39 0.35 6.98 -4.52
CA ILE A 39 -0.48 6.31 -5.53
C ILE A 39 -0.19 4.82 -5.47
N LEU A 40 -1.12 4.08 -4.86
CA LEU A 40 -1.06 2.65 -4.62
C LEU A 40 -2.10 1.93 -5.47
N ALA A 41 -1.77 0.70 -5.88
CA ALA A 41 -2.72 -0.18 -6.56
C ALA A 41 -2.53 -1.64 -6.14
N GLY A 42 -3.60 -2.41 -6.29
CA GLY A 42 -3.62 -3.84 -6.04
C GLY A 42 -4.91 -4.46 -6.56
N LEU A 43 -5.05 -5.77 -6.42
CA LEU A 43 -6.25 -6.52 -6.79
C LEU A 43 -7.19 -6.76 -5.61
N GLU A 44 -6.80 -6.31 -4.42
CA GLU A 44 -7.58 -6.45 -3.21
C GLU A 44 -8.74 -5.44 -3.21
N PRO A 45 -9.95 -5.85 -2.79
CA PRO A 45 -11.09 -4.93 -2.74
C PRO A 45 -10.84 -3.80 -1.74
N VAL A 46 -11.35 -2.62 -2.05
CA VAL A 46 -11.23 -1.43 -1.18
C VAL A 46 -11.95 -1.64 0.15
N GLY A 47 -13.14 -2.22 0.11
CA GLY A 47 -14.02 -2.34 1.26
C GLY A 47 -14.87 -1.09 1.50
N HIS A 48 -15.35 -0.93 2.72
CA HIS A 48 -16.17 0.20 3.12
C HIS A 48 -15.54 0.94 4.31
N ILE A 49 -15.99 2.18 4.53
CA ILE A 49 -15.54 2.97 5.68
C ILE A 49 -16.13 2.32 6.95
N PRO A 50 -15.26 1.84 7.88
CA PRO A 50 -15.73 1.16 9.08
C PRO A 50 -16.57 2.10 9.97
N GLN A 51 -17.74 1.62 10.41
CA GLN A 51 -18.50 2.29 11.46
C GLN A 51 -18.00 1.83 12.82
N ILE A 52 -17.63 2.78 13.68
CA ILE A 52 -17.16 2.47 15.04
C ILE A 52 -18.32 1.89 15.85
N SER A 53 -18.20 0.62 16.23
CA SER A 53 -19.19 -0.11 17.02
C SER A 53 -18.50 -1.16 17.89
N PRO A 54 -19.15 -1.70 18.93
CA PRO A 54 -18.57 -2.80 19.73
C PRO A 54 -18.17 -4.01 18.87
N ARG A 55 -18.83 -4.24 17.74
CA ARG A 55 -18.50 -5.33 16.79
C ARG A 55 -17.16 -5.12 16.07
N VAL A 56 -16.69 -3.88 15.93
CA VAL A 56 -15.36 -3.59 15.37
C VAL A 56 -14.27 -4.24 16.19
N VAL A 57 -14.40 -4.20 17.52
CA VAL A 57 -13.39 -4.77 18.44
C VAL A 57 -13.24 -6.27 18.22
N SER A 58 -14.36 -7.01 18.07
CA SER A 58 -14.32 -8.46 17.79
C SER A 58 -13.74 -8.79 16.40
N SER A 59 -13.85 -7.88 15.44
CA SER A 59 -13.34 -8.05 14.08
C SER A 59 -11.84 -7.72 13.94
N LEU A 60 -11.21 -7.12 14.96
CA LEU A 60 -9.77 -6.77 14.92
C LEU A 60 -8.86 -8.01 14.82
N GLY A 61 -9.33 -9.19 15.24
CA GLY A 61 -8.58 -10.44 15.12
C GLY A 61 -8.25 -10.78 13.65
N ASN A 62 -9.23 -10.69 12.75
CA ASN A 62 -9.05 -10.96 11.33
C ASN A 62 -8.13 -9.92 10.68
N LEU A 63 -8.30 -8.65 11.03
CA LEU A 63 -7.43 -7.58 10.57
C LEU A 63 -5.98 -7.81 11.03
N ARG A 64 -5.77 -8.18 12.30
CA ARG A 64 -4.45 -8.52 12.85
C ARG A 64 -3.82 -9.68 12.07
N SER A 65 -4.58 -10.74 11.77
CA SER A 65 -4.08 -11.89 11.00
C SER A 65 -3.67 -11.51 9.59
N SER A 66 -4.46 -10.67 8.90
CA SER A 66 -4.12 -10.16 7.56
C SER A 66 -2.87 -9.29 7.57
N MET A 67 -2.68 -8.50 8.62
CA MET A 67 -1.49 -7.66 8.77
C MET A 67 -0.25 -8.44 9.23
N ALA A 68 -0.42 -9.56 9.93
CA ALA A 68 0.68 -10.34 10.49
C ALA A 68 1.65 -10.83 9.38
N SER A 69 1.14 -11.26 8.24
CA SER A 69 1.97 -11.68 7.11
C SER A 69 2.80 -10.51 6.55
N SER A 70 2.21 -9.33 6.39
CA SER A 70 2.94 -8.14 5.94
C SER A 70 4.00 -7.68 6.93
N ILE A 71 3.69 -7.72 8.23
CA ILE A 71 4.63 -7.31 9.29
C ILE A 71 5.76 -8.33 9.42
N SER A 72 5.46 -9.64 9.33
CA SER A 72 6.44 -10.71 9.53
C SER A 72 7.26 -11.01 8.28
N LEU A 73 6.67 -10.91 7.09
CA LEU A 73 7.28 -11.29 5.82
C LEU A 73 7.62 -10.09 4.93
N SER A 74 7.31 -8.87 5.37
CA SER A 74 7.52 -7.65 4.60
C SER A 74 6.67 -7.53 3.32
N PHE A 75 5.71 -8.42 3.06
CA PHE A 75 4.81 -8.35 1.91
C PHE A 75 3.45 -8.98 2.21
N PHE A 76 2.44 -8.61 1.42
CA PHE A 76 1.10 -9.18 1.51
C PHE A 76 0.94 -10.41 0.62
N ILE A 77 0.16 -11.38 1.09
CA ILE A 77 -0.28 -12.52 0.28
C ILE A 77 -1.73 -12.24 -0.14
N THR A 78 -1.92 -11.72 -1.37
CA THR A 78 -3.21 -11.27 -1.91
C THR A 78 -4.33 -12.32 -1.76
N LYS A 79 -4.03 -13.61 -1.99
CA LYS A 79 -5.01 -14.70 -1.83
C LYS A 79 -5.53 -14.81 -0.39
N ASN A 80 -4.65 -14.71 0.58
CA ASN A 80 -5.02 -14.78 1.99
C ASN A 80 -5.83 -13.56 2.40
N MET A 81 -5.43 -12.38 1.96
CA MET A 81 -6.16 -11.13 2.23
C MET A 81 -7.57 -11.14 1.66
N LYS A 82 -7.75 -11.58 0.41
CA LYS A 82 -9.08 -11.69 -0.21
C LYS A 82 -10.03 -12.59 0.59
N ASN A 83 -9.52 -13.64 1.21
CA ASN A 83 -10.33 -14.55 2.02
C ASN A 83 -10.59 -13.99 3.43
N GLN A 84 -9.56 -13.42 4.08
CA GLN A 84 -9.64 -12.91 5.45
C GLN A 84 -10.46 -11.62 5.58
N LEU A 85 -10.54 -10.82 4.50
CA LEU A 85 -11.22 -9.51 4.48
C LEU A 85 -12.58 -9.54 3.77
N ARG A 86 -13.08 -10.73 3.39
CA ARG A 86 -14.37 -10.88 2.67
C ARG A 86 -15.59 -10.59 3.52
N GLU A 87 -15.49 -10.83 4.80
CA GLU A 87 -16.65 -10.76 5.68
C GLU A 87 -16.36 -9.81 6.79
N THR A 88 -17.17 -8.83 7.01
CA THR A 88 -17.31 -8.25 8.32
C THR A 88 -17.42 -6.73 8.30
N VAL A 89 -17.61 -6.21 9.46
CA VAL A 89 -17.52 -4.81 9.86
C VAL A 89 -16.21 -4.14 9.38
N LEU A 90 -15.14 -4.94 9.18
CA LEU A 90 -13.82 -4.49 8.68
C LEU A 90 -13.47 -5.24 7.38
N SER A 91 -14.07 -4.84 6.27
CA SER A 91 -13.83 -5.47 4.97
C SER A 91 -12.85 -4.67 4.10
N GLY A 92 -12.13 -5.38 3.25
CA GLY A 92 -11.23 -4.80 2.27
C GLY A 92 -9.94 -4.21 2.85
N THR A 93 -9.26 -3.41 2.04
CA THR A 93 -7.93 -2.85 2.35
C THR A 93 -7.99 -1.58 3.20
N LEU A 94 -9.10 -0.86 3.19
CA LEU A 94 -9.22 0.42 3.89
C LEU A 94 -8.89 0.35 5.39
N PRO A 95 -9.36 -0.66 6.17
CA PRO A 95 -8.97 -0.78 7.58
C PRO A 95 -7.46 -0.95 7.78
N ILE A 96 -6.77 -1.66 6.86
CA ILE A 96 -5.31 -1.83 6.91
C ILE A 96 -4.61 -0.50 6.67
N LEU A 97 -5.05 0.26 5.66
CA LEU A 97 -4.51 1.60 5.36
C LEU A 97 -4.67 2.54 6.55
N MET A 98 -5.84 2.51 7.24
CA MET A 98 -6.08 3.30 8.44
C MET A 98 -5.12 2.94 9.59
N VAL A 99 -4.91 1.65 9.85
CA VAL A 99 -3.95 1.20 10.88
C VAL A 99 -2.54 1.60 10.51
N TYR A 100 -2.15 1.48 9.26
CA TYR A 100 -0.80 1.87 8.81
C TYR A 100 -0.60 3.39 8.88
N ALA A 101 -1.62 4.19 8.54
CA ALA A 101 -1.58 5.63 8.73
C ALA A 101 -1.36 6.00 10.21
N ALA A 102 -2.10 5.37 11.12
CA ALA A 102 -1.93 5.57 12.55
C ALA A 102 -0.52 5.16 13.04
N ARG A 103 0.01 4.03 12.59
CA ARG A 103 1.38 3.58 12.91
C ARG A 103 2.46 4.48 12.31
N ALA A 104 2.20 5.10 11.17
CA ALA A 104 3.07 6.11 10.57
C ALA A 104 3.00 7.47 11.30
N GLY A 105 2.16 7.60 12.32
CA GLY A 105 1.95 8.85 13.07
C GLY A 105 1.19 9.90 12.27
N LYS A 106 0.39 9.47 11.30
CA LYS A 106 -0.45 10.37 10.50
C LYS A 106 -1.81 10.59 11.18
N THR A 107 -2.30 11.82 11.11
CA THR A 107 -3.69 12.15 11.47
C THR A 107 -4.50 12.14 10.19
N VAL A 108 -5.44 11.21 10.08
CA VAL A 108 -6.37 11.13 8.93
C VAL A 108 -7.44 12.19 9.13
N THR A 109 -7.57 13.10 8.17
CA THR A 109 -8.53 14.23 8.22
C THR A 109 -9.72 14.01 7.29
N ASP A 110 -9.56 13.20 6.23
CA ASP A 110 -10.64 12.82 5.33
C ASP A 110 -10.44 11.39 4.79
N VAL A 111 -11.55 10.69 4.60
CA VAL A 111 -11.60 9.38 3.92
C VAL A 111 -12.82 9.37 3.01
N SER A 112 -12.59 9.19 1.72
CA SER A 112 -13.65 9.14 0.72
C SER A 112 -13.50 7.91 -0.15
N LEU A 113 -14.56 7.11 -0.30
CA LEU A 113 -14.63 6.11 -1.36
C LEU A 113 -14.75 6.83 -2.70
N ILE A 114 -14.04 6.34 -3.69
CA ILE A 114 -13.95 6.95 -5.01
C ILE A 114 -14.10 5.90 -6.11
N THR A 115 -14.50 6.35 -7.29
CA THR A 115 -14.40 5.58 -8.53
C THR A 115 -13.55 6.32 -9.53
N LEU A 116 -12.87 5.57 -10.38
CA LEU A 116 -12.05 6.07 -11.47
C LEU A 116 -12.67 5.62 -12.79
N ASP A 117 -12.88 6.55 -13.69
CA ASP A 117 -13.41 6.29 -15.02
C ASP A 117 -12.28 6.01 -16.05
N PRO A 118 -12.60 5.52 -17.27
CA PRO A 118 -11.60 5.25 -18.31
C PRO A 118 -10.83 6.51 -18.79
N ASP A 119 -11.32 7.70 -18.49
CA ASP A 119 -10.63 8.95 -18.83
C ASP A 119 -9.68 9.45 -17.74
N GLY A 120 -9.63 8.73 -16.60
CA GLY A 120 -8.75 9.07 -15.49
C GLY A 120 -9.37 10.06 -14.51
N ASN A 121 -10.68 10.33 -14.60
CA ASN A 121 -11.35 11.21 -13.66
C ASN A 121 -11.76 10.44 -12.41
N VAL A 122 -11.55 11.06 -11.25
CA VAL A 122 -11.93 10.51 -9.95
C VAL A 122 -13.20 11.15 -9.46
N THR A 123 -14.20 10.32 -9.12
CA THR A 123 -15.49 10.78 -8.59
C THR A 123 -15.73 10.17 -7.20
N PRO A 124 -16.07 10.98 -6.18
CA PRO A 124 -16.51 10.49 -4.88
C PRO A 124 -17.78 9.64 -5.00
N VAL A 125 -17.86 8.56 -4.21
CA VAL A 125 -19.02 7.68 -4.15
C VAL A 125 -19.88 8.06 -2.96
N ALA A 126 -21.12 8.41 -3.22
CA ALA A 126 -22.09 8.67 -2.15
C ALA A 126 -22.40 7.37 -1.38
N PRO A 127 -22.66 7.42 -0.06
CA PRO A 127 -23.06 6.27 0.72
C PRO A 127 -24.25 5.51 0.08
N GLY A 128 -24.09 4.20 -0.14
CA GLY A 128 -25.12 3.36 -0.76
C GLY A 128 -25.28 3.47 -2.28
N ALA A 129 -24.53 4.35 -2.95
CA ALA A 129 -24.56 4.45 -4.39
C ALA A 129 -23.85 3.26 -5.07
N PRO A 130 -24.33 2.78 -6.24
CA PRO A 130 -23.66 1.75 -7.01
C PRO A 130 -22.31 2.26 -7.51
N GLN A 131 -21.26 1.49 -7.24
CA GLN A 131 -19.91 1.82 -7.68
C GLN A 131 -19.71 1.33 -9.13
N ARG A 132 -19.55 2.28 -10.05
CA ARG A 132 -19.23 2.00 -11.46
C ARG A 132 -17.81 2.42 -11.74
N GLY A 133 -17.06 1.61 -12.51
CA GLY A 133 -15.65 1.86 -12.81
C GLY A 133 -14.69 1.20 -11.82
N VAL A 134 -13.44 1.64 -11.82
CA VAL A 134 -12.41 1.15 -10.90
C VAL A 134 -12.65 1.72 -9.51
N GLN A 135 -12.79 0.84 -8.53
CA GLN A 135 -13.00 1.24 -7.13
C GLN A 135 -11.70 1.71 -6.49
N GLY A 136 -11.79 2.75 -5.69
CA GLY A 136 -10.67 3.28 -4.95
C GLY A 136 -11.06 3.93 -3.63
N VAL A 137 -10.05 4.34 -2.90
CA VAL A 137 -10.19 5.20 -1.71
C VAL A 137 -9.18 6.33 -1.78
N LYS A 138 -9.63 7.52 -1.41
CA LYS A 138 -8.82 8.69 -1.12
C LYS A 138 -8.75 8.89 0.38
N MET A 139 -7.56 9.01 0.93
CA MET A 139 -7.32 9.39 2.32
C MET A 139 -6.48 10.66 2.35
N VAL A 140 -6.85 11.60 3.19
CA VAL A 140 -6.10 12.84 3.40
C VAL A 140 -5.51 12.81 4.81
N PHE A 141 -4.23 13.14 4.89
CA PHE A 141 -3.49 13.27 6.15
C PHE A 141 -3.14 14.74 6.36
N GLY A 142 -3.41 15.24 7.53
CA GLY A 142 -3.11 16.63 7.83
C GLY A 142 -3.17 16.91 9.32
N GLY A 143 -3.08 18.16 9.65
CA GLY A 143 -3.17 18.66 11.02
C GLY A 143 -2.59 20.07 11.12
N PRO A 144 -2.80 20.77 12.22
CA PRO A 144 -2.28 22.13 12.42
C PRO A 144 -0.76 22.18 12.20
N GLY A 145 -0.33 23.03 11.28
CA GLY A 145 1.09 23.25 10.97
C GLY A 145 1.81 22.15 10.20
N LYS A 146 1.08 21.08 9.77
CA LYS A 146 1.64 20.00 8.92
C LYS A 146 1.14 20.16 7.49
N PRO A 147 2.01 19.93 6.48
CA PRO A 147 1.57 19.90 5.08
C PRO A 147 0.59 18.76 4.87
N GLU A 148 -0.43 19.01 4.08
CA GLU A 148 -1.39 17.98 3.67
C GLU A 148 -0.73 16.99 2.74
N GLN A 149 -1.01 15.69 2.95
CA GLN A 149 -0.60 14.58 2.10
C GLN A 149 -1.85 13.80 1.71
N THR A 150 -1.85 13.24 0.52
CA THR A 150 -2.99 12.43 0.03
C THR A 150 -2.53 11.03 -0.34
N LEU A 151 -3.33 10.03 0.02
CA LEU A 151 -3.15 8.66 -0.45
C LEU A 151 -4.34 8.28 -1.35
N TYR A 152 -4.03 7.71 -2.50
CA TYR A 152 -4.97 7.02 -3.36
C TYR A 152 -4.62 5.54 -3.41
N TYR A 153 -5.59 4.68 -3.15
CA TYR A 153 -5.50 3.26 -3.42
C TYR A 153 -6.60 2.86 -4.39
N PHE A 154 -6.25 2.12 -5.45
CA PHE A 154 -7.20 1.61 -6.44
C PHE A 154 -7.14 0.08 -6.50
N SER A 155 -8.32 -0.55 -6.48
CA SER A 155 -8.48 -1.98 -6.77
C SER A 155 -8.56 -2.16 -8.28
N THR A 156 -7.41 -2.38 -8.94
CA THR A 156 -7.33 -2.42 -10.40
C THR A 156 -6.25 -3.36 -10.91
N ASP A 157 -6.50 -3.94 -12.07
CA ASP A 157 -5.48 -4.66 -12.84
C ASP A 157 -4.60 -3.65 -13.58
N ILE A 158 -3.31 -3.67 -13.25
CA ILE A 158 -2.30 -2.80 -13.86
C ILE A 158 -1.47 -3.50 -14.95
N SER A 159 -1.90 -4.66 -15.42
CA SER A 159 -1.39 -5.24 -16.66
C SER A 159 -1.74 -4.36 -17.87
N ASP A 160 -1.02 -4.53 -18.96
CA ASP A 160 -1.29 -3.79 -20.21
C ASP A 160 -2.73 -3.99 -20.70
N GLY A 161 -3.33 -5.15 -20.42
CA GLY A 161 -4.75 -5.42 -20.68
C GLY A 161 -5.69 -4.62 -19.79
N GLY A 162 -5.44 -4.63 -18.47
CA GLY A 162 -6.25 -3.92 -17.48
C GLY A 162 -6.17 -2.40 -17.63
N LEU A 163 -4.99 -1.87 -17.94
CA LEU A 163 -4.76 -0.43 -18.11
C LEU A 163 -5.54 0.19 -19.28
N LYS A 164 -5.87 -0.60 -20.31
CA LYS A 164 -6.63 -0.09 -21.47
C LYS A 164 -8.03 0.46 -21.12
N ALA A 165 -8.64 -0.09 -20.08
CA ALA A 165 -10.01 0.25 -19.69
C ALA A 165 -10.11 0.99 -18.35
N SER A 166 -9.04 1.00 -17.55
CA SER A 166 -9.11 1.47 -16.15
C SER A 166 -8.95 2.99 -15.98
N GLY A 167 -8.38 3.70 -16.96
CA GLY A 167 -8.01 5.12 -16.81
C GLY A 167 -6.87 5.38 -15.81
N PHE A 168 -6.30 4.33 -15.18
CA PHE A 168 -5.35 4.46 -14.07
C PHE A 168 -4.08 5.21 -14.45
N LEU A 169 -3.50 4.95 -15.63
CA LEU A 169 -2.31 5.69 -16.07
C LEU A 169 -2.62 7.15 -16.39
N LYS A 170 -3.78 7.44 -17.00
CA LYS A 170 -4.22 8.84 -17.24
C LYS A 170 -4.33 9.61 -15.93
N PHE A 171 -4.94 8.98 -14.90
CA PHE A 171 -4.99 9.55 -13.55
C PHE A 171 -3.58 9.79 -13.00
N ALA A 172 -2.71 8.77 -13.02
CA ALA A 172 -1.37 8.88 -12.49
C ALA A 172 -0.53 9.96 -13.22
N GLU A 173 -0.73 10.15 -14.52
CA GLU A 173 -0.04 11.18 -15.33
C GLU A 173 -0.31 12.60 -14.85
N THR A 174 -1.48 12.85 -14.23
CA THR A 174 -1.84 14.20 -13.75
C THR A 174 -0.92 14.72 -12.65
N PHE A 175 -0.19 13.81 -11.97
CA PHE A 175 0.73 14.19 -10.88
C PHE A 175 2.15 14.52 -11.37
N GLY A 176 2.48 14.26 -12.64
CA GLY A 176 3.77 14.62 -13.23
C GLY A 176 4.96 13.81 -12.71
N PRO A 177 6.17 14.40 -12.71
CA PRO A 177 7.38 13.75 -12.20
C PRO A 177 7.28 13.45 -10.71
N GLY A 178 7.80 12.29 -10.29
CA GLY A 178 7.74 11.84 -8.91
C GLY A 178 8.83 10.84 -8.56
N ASP A 179 8.59 10.07 -7.51
CA ASP A 179 9.42 8.94 -7.11
C ASP A 179 8.66 7.63 -7.29
N ALA A 180 9.34 6.51 -7.34
CA ALA A 180 8.69 5.21 -7.44
C ALA A 180 9.31 4.18 -6.50
N MET A 181 8.50 3.19 -6.15
CA MET A 181 8.92 2.07 -5.31
C MET A 181 8.39 0.74 -5.85
N PHE A 182 9.23 -0.30 -5.77
CA PHE A 182 8.84 -1.69 -6.01
C PHE A 182 9.37 -2.57 -4.89
N LYS A 183 8.51 -3.37 -4.31
CA LYS A 183 8.85 -4.28 -3.23
C LYS A 183 7.96 -5.52 -3.33
N ALA A 184 8.58 -6.68 -3.48
CA ALA A 184 7.86 -7.95 -3.63
C ALA A 184 6.77 -7.91 -4.71
N ALA A 185 7.11 -7.35 -5.89
CA ALA A 185 6.19 -7.08 -7.01
C ALA A 185 5.88 -8.32 -7.86
N SER A 186 6.03 -9.54 -7.32
CA SER A 186 5.82 -10.83 -8.01
C SER A 186 6.56 -10.93 -9.35
N TYR A 187 7.65 -10.18 -9.51
CA TYR A 187 8.40 -10.06 -10.77
C TYR A 187 7.52 -9.70 -11.98
N LEU A 188 6.34 -9.12 -11.75
CA LEU A 188 5.43 -8.67 -12.80
C LEU A 188 6.07 -7.63 -13.74
N PRO A 189 6.88 -6.67 -13.24
CA PRO A 189 7.59 -5.73 -14.12
C PRO A 189 8.58 -6.39 -15.09
N HIS A 190 8.93 -7.68 -14.90
CA HIS A 190 9.75 -8.45 -15.85
C HIS A 190 8.97 -8.96 -17.06
N SER A 191 7.65 -9.02 -16.97
CA SER A 191 6.79 -9.56 -18.03
C SER A 191 6.47 -8.50 -19.08
N GLY A 192 6.36 -8.93 -20.34
CA GLY A 192 5.90 -8.08 -21.44
C GLY A 192 4.49 -7.51 -21.24
N GLY A 193 3.63 -8.22 -20.51
CA GLY A 193 2.26 -7.76 -20.20
C GLY A 193 2.18 -6.60 -19.20
N PHE A 194 3.30 -6.04 -18.74
CA PHE A 194 3.39 -4.88 -17.84
C PHE A 194 4.31 -3.78 -18.43
N ALA A 195 4.39 -3.72 -19.76
CA ALA A 195 5.23 -2.76 -20.45
C ALA A 195 4.79 -1.31 -20.21
N GLN A 196 3.49 -1.03 -20.31
CA GLN A 196 2.96 0.34 -20.16
C GLN A 196 3.25 0.91 -18.77
N ILE A 197 3.01 0.14 -17.70
CA ILE A 197 3.26 0.60 -16.33
C ILE A 197 4.76 0.79 -16.06
N ARG A 198 5.61 -0.09 -16.59
CA ARG A 198 7.07 0.02 -16.51
C ARG A 198 7.57 1.27 -17.21
N ASP A 199 7.12 1.51 -18.45
CA ASP A 199 7.52 2.66 -19.26
C ASP A 199 7.04 3.98 -18.64
N PHE A 200 5.81 3.98 -18.09
CA PHE A 200 5.31 5.11 -17.30
C PHE A 200 6.26 5.44 -16.15
N VAL A 201 6.60 4.46 -15.32
CA VAL A 201 7.49 4.69 -14.16
C VAL A 201 8.86 5.17 -14.60
N LEU A 202 9.49 4.54 -15.60
CA LEU A 202 10.79 4.96 -16.11
C LEU A 202 10.76 6.39 -16.70
N SER A 203 9.63 6.82 -17.26
CA SER A 203 9.48 8.18 -17.79
C SER A 203 9.29 9.22 -16.68
N LYS A 204 8.50 8.91 -15.66
CA LYS A 204 8.06 9.88 -14.63
C LYS A 204 8.92 9.89 -13.37
N ALA A 205 9.54 8.76 -13.01
CA ALA A 205 10.29 8.69 -11.76
C ALA A 205 11.65 9.38 -11.84
N ASN A 206 11.96 10.12 -10.76
CA ASN A 206 13.28 10.71 -10.50
C ASN A 206 14.14 9.75 -9.67
N ASN A 207 13.52 9.08 -8.71
CA ASN A 207 14.11 8.03 -7.89
C ASN A 207 13.27 6.77 -7.99
N ILE A 208 13.93 5.63 -8.08
CA ILE A 208 13.29 4.32 -7.97
C ILE A 208 13.99 3.54 -6.89
N VAL A 209 13.27 3.15 -5.83
CA VAL A 209 13.75 2.24 -4.79
C VAL A 209 13.10 0.88 -5.02
N GLN A 210 13.89 -0.15 -5.25
CA GLN A 210 13.34 -1.47 -5.57
C GLN A 210 14.18 -2.62 -5.04
N ASP A 211 13.51 -3.76 -4.76
CA ASP A 211 14.17 -5.07 -4.66
C ASP A 211 14.33 -5.68 -6.06
N ASP A 212 14.86 -6.91 -6.13
CA ASP A 212 15.08 -7.61 -7.41
C ASP A 212 13.78 -8.01 -8.14
N SER A 213 12.62 -7.87 -7.53
CA SER A 213 11.31 -8.10 -8.16
C SER A 213 10.77 -6.90 -8.95
N GLY A 214 11.43 -5.75 -8.85
CA GLY A 214 11.06 -4.52 -9.55
C GLY A 214 11.41 -4.51 -11.03
N ILE A 215 11.63 -3.33 -11.59
CA ILE A 215 11.97 -3.17 -13.02
C ILE A 215 13.36 -3.74 -13.29
N PRO A 216 13.50 -4.69 -14.25
CA PRO A 216 14.81 -5.22 -14.62
C PRO A 216 15.76 -4.14 -15.14
N VAL A 217 17.03 -4.27 -14.73
CA VAL A 217 18.08 -3.28 -15.04
C VAL A 217 18.23 -3.01 -16.53
N HIS A 218 17.98 -4.01 -17.39
CA HIS A 218 18.11 -3.84 -18.84
C HIS A 218 17.09 -2.89 -19.50
N TYR A 219 16.00 -2.56 -18.79
CA TYR A 219 15.05 -1.55 -19.26
C TYR A 219 15.48 -0.11 -18.95
N PHE A 220 16.42 0.08 -18.03
CA PHE A 220 16.94 1.40 -17.72
C PHE A 220 17.96 1.85 -18.77
N LYS A 221 17.81 3.06 -19.28
CA LYS A 221 18.83 3.71 -20.11
C LYS A 221 20.00 4.12 -19.21
N ARG A 222 21.14 3.43 -19.34
CA ARG A 222 22.30 3.59 -18.43
C ARG A 222 22.93 4.98 -18.46
N ASP A 223 22.79 5.70 -19.56
CA ASP A 223 23.21 7.09 -19.70
C ASP A 223 22.34 8.05 -18.87
N GLN A 224 21.08 7.68 -18.60
CA GLN A 224 20.12 8.49 -17.85
C GLN A 224 20.01 8.15 -16.36
N TRP A 225 20.52 7.00 -15.93
CA TRP A 225 20.34 6.53 -14.56
C TRP A 225 21.66 6.22 -13.87
N THR A 226 21.75 6.55 -12.58
CA THR A 226 22.82 6.13 -11.65
C THR A 226 22.26 5.09 -10.69
N PHE A 227 23.01 4.02 -10.46
CA PHE A 227 22.61 2.90 -9.61
C PHE A 227 23.41 2.85 -8.33
N HIS A 228 22.71 2.72 -7.22
CA HIS A 228 23.25 2.56 -5.88
C HIS A 228 22.77 1.24 -5.29
N PRO A 229 23.57 0.16 -5.33
CA PRO A 229 23.20 -1.13 -4.75
C PRO A 229 23.45 -1.15 -3.25
N TYR A 230 22.52 -1.79 -2.52
CA TYR A 230 22.58 -2.01 -1.07
C TYR A 230 22.26 -3.47 -0.75
N GLY A 231 22.99 -4.06 0.23
CA GLY A 231 22.77 -5.43 0.68
C GLY A 231 23.40 -6.48 -0.23
N ARG A 232 22.71 -7.58 -0.52
CA ARG A 232 23.24 -8.71 -1.29
C ARG A 232 22.22 -9.22 -2.30
N TYR A 233 22.58 -9.32 -3.56
CA TYR A 233 21.77 -9.99 -4.56
C TYR A 233 22.11 -11.50 -4.56
N LEU A 234 21.18 -12.32 -4.10
CA LEU A 234 21.29 -13.78 -4.03
C LEU A 234 20.49 -14.48 -5.15
N GLY A 235 20.05 -13.71 -6.15
CA GLY A 235 19.12 -14.17 -7.19
C GLY A 235 17.65 -14.18 -6.71
N PRO A 236 16.73 -14.53 -7.60
CA PRO A 236 15.30 -14.56 -7.27
C PRO A 236 15.01 -15.64 -6.23
N ILE A 237 13.86 -15.51 -5.53
CA ILE A 237 13.40 -16.57 -4.63
C ILE A 237 12.97 -17.82 -5.39
N GLY A 238 12.98 -18.99 -4.72
CA GLY A 238 12.78 -20.29 -5.35
C GLY A 238 11.48 -20.47 -6.13
N ILE A 239 10.42 -19.72 -5.79
CA ILE A 239 9.15 -19.73 -6.54
C ILE A 239 9.20 -18.97 -7.88
N PHE A 240 10.27 -18.20 -8.14
CA PHE A 240 10.48 -17.47 -9.40
C PHE A 240 11.86 -17.76 -10.01
N PRO A 241 12.26 -19.03 -10.23
CA PRO A 241 13.65 -19.39 -10.56
C PRO A 241 14.14 -18.76 -11.89
N GLY A 242 13.24 -18.53 -12.85
CA GLY A 242 13.59 -17.95 -14.15
C GLY A 242 13.74 -16.42 -14.17
N ARG A 243 13.71 -15.75 -13.00
CA ARG A 243 13.74 -14.27 -12.93
C ARG A 243 15.13 -13.70 -12.53
N HIS A 244 16.17 -14.48 -12.71
CA HIS A 244 17.54 -14.01 -12.50
C HIS A 244 17.91 -12.86 -13.46
N GLN A 245 18.57 -11.82 -12.93
CA GLN A 245 18.96 -10.63 -13.71
C GLN A 245 20.49 -10.56 -13.77
N VAL A 246 21.08 -10.89 -14.91
CA VAL A 246 22.54 -10.83 -15.14
C VAL A 246 23.09 -9.42 -14.90
N GLN A 247 22.40 -8.38 -15.40
CA GLN A 247 22.86 -6.99 -15.25
C GLN A 247 22.76 -6.50 -13.80
N LEU A 248 21.78 -6.97 -13.03
CA LEU A 248 21.69 -6.66 -11.61
C LEU A 248 22.81 -7.36 -10.83
N ASP A 249 23.06 -8.63 -11.13
CA ASP A 249 24.16 -9.38 -10.55
C ASP A 249 25.52 -8.72 -10.84
N GLU A 250 25.74 -8.21 -12.04
CA GLU A 250 26.92 -7.43 -12.37
C GLU A 250 27.07 -6.16 -11.53
N ILE A 251 25.99 -5.42 -11.32
CA ILE A 251 25.99 -4.21 -10.47
C ILE A 251 26.40 -4.57 -9.05
N PHE A 252 25.86 -5.66 -8.50
CA PHE A 252 26.18 -6.09 -7.13
C PHE A 252 27.60 -6.69 -7.00
N ARG A 253 28.13 -7.31 -8.05
CA ARG A 253 29.51 -7.86 -8.01
C ARG A 253 30.60 -6.83 -8.29
N LYS A 254 30.33 -5.87 -9.18
CA LYS A 254 31.35 -4.92 -9.67
C LYS A 254 31.21 -3.52 -9.07
N GLY A 255 30.02 -3.18 -8.54
CA GLY A 255 29.74 -1.85 -8.01
C GLY A 255 30.13 -1.67 -6.55
N PRO A 256 30.14 -0.42 -6.07
CA PRO A 256 30.36 -0.10 -4.66
C PRO A 256 29.08 -0.41 -3.86
N VAL A 257 28.89 -1.68 -3.49
CA VAL A 257 27.72 -2.11 -2.71
C VAL A 257 27.83 -1.60 -1.28
N LYS A 258 26.76 -0.96 -0.80
CA LYS A 258 26.65 -0.48 0.57
C LYS A 258 25.93 -1.49 1.45
N PRO A 259 26.20 -1.52 2.76
CA PRO A 259 25.44 -2.36 3.69
C PRO A 259 23.96 -1.96 3.74
N LEU A 260 23.10 -2.95 4.02
CA LEU A 260 21.66 -2.80 4.22
C LEU A 260 21.29 -3.44 5.56
N ASP A 261 20.90 -2.62 6.53
CA ASP A 261 20.62 -3.01 7.93
C ASP A 261 19.14 -3.32 8.17
N PHE A 262 18.33 -3.34 7.12
CA PHE A 262 16.94 -3.73 7.16
C PHE A 262 16.59 -4.66 6.00
N GLY A 263 15.49 -5.40 6.15
CA GLY A 263 14.99 -6.28 5.10
C GLY A 263 14.04 -5.53 4.15
N MET A 264 14.05 -5.96 2.88
CA MET A 264 13.16 -5.44 1.85
C MET A 264 12.66 -6.58 0.94
N GLY A 265 11.37 -6.56 0.62
CA GLY A 265 10.77 -7.48 -0.33
C GLY A 265 10.74 -8.93 0.14
N TYR A 266 10.90 -9.85 -0.80
CA TYR A 266 10.84 -11.29 -0.52
C TYR A 266 11.97 -11.79 0.38
N ARG A 267 13.13 -11.17 0.33
CA ARG A 267 14.26 -11.47 1.19
C ARG A 267 14.31 -10.45 2.33
N TRP A 268 13.36 -10.57 3.25
CA TRP A 268 13.11 -9.61 4.33
C TRP A 268 14.18 -9.58 5.43
N ARG A 269 15.11 -10.54 5.45
CA ARG A 269 16.22 -10.54 6.39
C ARG A 269 17.35 -9.64 5.88
N PRO A 270 17.91 -8.75 6.72
CA PRO A 270 18.93 -7.79 6.27
C PRO A 270 20.13 -8.39 5.55
N ASN A 271 20.64 -9.54 6.06
CA ASN A 271 21.80 -10.24 5.47
C ASN A 271 21.51 -10.95 4.14
N GLU A 272 20.25 -11.10 3.76
CA GLU A 272 19.79 -11.73 2.52
C GLU A 272 19.14 -10.75 1.55
N SER A 273 18.84 -9.55 2.03
CA SER A 273 18.07 -8.55 1.29
C SER A 273 18.94 -7.81 0.29
N ASN A 274 18.33 -7.45 -0.82
CA ASN A 274 18.90 -6.55 -1.81
C ASN A 274 17.99 -5.34 -1.99
N MET A 275 18.61 -4.20 -2.29
CA MET A 275 17.89 -2.99 -2.68
C MET A 275 18.72 -2.24 -3.72
N LEU A 276 18.09 -1.90 -4.83
CA LEU A 276 18.66 -1.02 -5.84
C LEU A 276 17.96 0.33 -5.75
N TRP A 277 18.72 1.38 -5.44
CA TRP A 277 18.26 2.75 -5.58
C TRP A 277 18.79 3.31 -6.90
N ALA A 278 17.89 3.55 -7.84
CA ALA A 278 18.18 4.16 -9.13
C ALA A 278 17.79 5.63 -9.12
N VAL A 279 18.70 6.51 -9.52
CA VAL A 279 18.53 7.98 -9.55
C VAL A 279 18.65 8.45 -10.97
N LYS A 280 17.66 9.24 -11.43
CA LYS A 280 17.70 9.87 -12.75
C LYS A 280 18.68 11.03 -12.74
N LYS A 281 19.59 11.10 -13.70
CA LYS A 281 20.68 12.10 -13.73
C LYS A 281 20.16 13.52 -13.92
N ASP A 282 19.15 13.69 -14.77
CA ASP A 282 18.50 14.98 -15.05
C ASP A 282 17.09 14.96 -14.46
N ALA A 283 17.02 14.89 -13.12
CA ALA A 283 15.76 14.82 -12.41
C ALA A 283 14.92 16.08 -12.65
N ALA A 284 13.71 15.93 -13.21
CA ALA A 284 12.77 17.02 -13.36
C ALA A 284 12.29 17.53 -12.02
N ALA A 285 12.19 18.86 -11.87
CA ALA A 285 11.60 19.44 -10.67
C ALA A 285 10.15 18.94 -10.47
N PRO A 286 9.71 18.63 -9.26
CA PRO A 286 8.31 18.26 -8.99
C PRO A 286 7.39 19.38 -9.44
N ILE A 287 6.34 19.04 -10.19
CA ILE A 287 5.26 19.96 -10.50
C ILE A 287 4.45 20.14 -9.20
N ALA A 288 4.03 21.38 -8.92
CA ALA A 288 3.09 21.61 -7.80
C ALA A 288 1.88 20.70 -8.01
N ALA A 289 1.47 19.98 -6.95
CA ALA A 289 0.37 19.02 -7.05
C ALA A 289 -0.84 19.69 -7.72
N PRO A 290 -1.52 19.03 -8.67
CA PRO A 290 -2.68 19.60 -9.31
C PRO A 290 -3.70 19.94 -8.21
N THR A 291 -4.16 21.19 -8.20
CA THR A 291 -5.26 21.60 -7.34
C THR A 291 -6.50 20.87 -7.85
N ILE A 292 -6.77 19.69 -7.29
CA ILE A 292 -8.04 19.02 -7.53
C ILE A 292 -9.09 19.92 -6.91
N LEU A 293 -9.82 20.66 -7.77
CA LEU A 293 -10.94 21.49 -7.34
C LEU A 293 -11.84 20.63 -6.46
N ARG A 294 -11.91 20.96 -5.18
CA ARG A 294 -12.92 20.38 -4.31
C ARG A 294 -14.27 20.70 -4.99
N PRO A 295 -15.14 19.71 -5.26
CA PRO A 295 -16.49 20.05 -5.61
C PRO A 295 -17.00 20.94 -4.47
N SER A 296 -17.47 22.14 -4.79
CA SER A 296 -18.19 22.99 -3.83
C SER A 296 -19.31 22.15 -3.28
N ILE A 297 -19.15 21.64 -2.06
CA ILE A 297 -20.29 21.18 -1.28
C ILE A 297 -21.04 22.46 -0.99
N SER A 298 -22.09 22.69 -1.77
CA SER A 298 -23.08 23.72 -1.42
C SER A 298 -23.52 23.38 0.00
N GLU A 299 -23.17 24.23 0.95
CA GLU A 299 -23.67 24.11 2.30
C GLU A 299 -25.20 24.04 2.21
N PRO A 300 -25.83 22.98 2.74
CA PRO A 300 -27.30 22.96 2.77
C PRO A 300 -27.75 24.19 3.55
N ALA A 301 -28.62 24.98 2.95
CA ALA A 301 -29.19 26.15 3.60
C ALA A 301 -29.65 25.76 5.01
N PRO A 302 -29.40 26.61 6.03
CA PRO A 302 -29.76 26.32 7.41
C PRO A 302 -31.26 26.00 7.47
N GLN A 303 -31.60 24.74 7.76
CA GLN A 303 -32.97 24.34 8.06
C GLN A 303 -33.42 25.12 9.31
N ALA A 304 -34.51 25.85 9.17
CA ALA A 304 -35.13 26.55 10.28
C ALA A 304 -35.37 25.56 11.43
N ALA A 305 -34.91 25.93 12.62
CA ALA A 305 -35.09 25.14 13.82
C ALA A 305 -36.57 24.88 14.08
N PRO A 306 -36.96 23.64 14.40
CA PRO A 306 -38.34 23.37 14.80
C PRO A 306 -38.63 24.07 16.12
N ALA A 307 -39.81 24.73 16.19
CA ALA A 307 -40.27 25.44 17.36
C ALA A 307 -40.24 24.59 18.64
N SER A 308 -39.69 25.15 19.68
CA SER A 308 -39.54 24.56 21.01
C SER A 308 -40.87 24.11 21.56
N GLN A 309 -41.04 22.84 21.85
CA GLN A 309 -42.11 22.33 22.71
C GLN A 309 -41.76 22.59 24.18
N PRO A 310 -42.73 22.90 25.05
CA PRO A 310 -42.48 23.24 26.45
C PRO A 310 -41.93 22.03 27.22
N GLN A 311 -40.85 22.28 27.95
CA GLN A 311 -40.23 21.32 28.86
C GLN A 311 -41.18 20.95 29.99
N GLN A 312 -41.51 19.67 30.13
CA GLN A 312 -42.07 19.11 31.37
C GLN A 312 -41.01 19.06 32.43
N GLU A 313 -41.27 19.68 33.58
CA GLU A 313 -40.46 19.63 34.78
C GLU A 313 -40.23 18.17 35.27
N ALA A 314 -38.98 17.75 35.31
CA ALA A 314 -38.59 16.49 35.91
C ALA A 314 -38.46 16.65 37.43
N LYS A 315 -39.19 15.82 38.19
CA LYS A 315 -39.07 15.69 39.67
C LYS A 315 -37.65 15.22 40.06
N PRO A 316 -37.13 15.68 41.21
CA PRO A 316 -35.83 15.23 41.74
C PRO A 316 -35.83 13.74 42.11
N ILE A 317 -34.84 13.02 41.68
CA ILE A 317 -34.57 11.65 42.12
C ILE A 317 -33.75 11.72 43.41
N GLU A 318 -34.27 11.12 44.47
CA GLU A 318 -33.70 10.98 45.80
C GLU A 318 -32.38 10.19 45.76
N ALA A 319 -31.38 10.67 46.48
CA ALA A 319 -30.04 10.09 46.53
C ALA A 319 -30.04 8.73 47.28
N ALA A 320 -29.64 7.66 46.62
CA ALA A 320 -29.40 6.39 47.24
C ALA A 320 -28.05 6.34 47.96
N ALA A 321 -28.05 5.81 49.18
CA ALA A 321 -26.94 5.72 50.10
C ALA A 321 -25.80 4.80 49.60
N PRO A 322 -24.53 5.01 50.05
CA PRO A 322 -23.38 4.22 49.61
C PRO A 322 -23.36 2.82 50.20
N VAL A 323 -23.06 1.83 49.36
CA VAL A 323 -22.84 0.42 49.74
C VAL A 323 -21.38 0.24 50.22
N PRO A 324 -21.12 -0.45 51.31
CA PRO A 324 -19.76 -0.63 51.85
C PRO A 324 -18.94 -1.64 51.05
N ALA A 325 -17.68 -1.30 50.82
CA ALA A 325 -16.68 -2.17 50.22
C ALA A 325 -16.20 -3.22 51.23
N THR A 326 -16.47 -4.50 50.96
CA THR A 326 -15.68 -5.62 51.53
C THR A 326 -15.82 -6.83 50.60
N GLY A 327 -14.69 -7.27 50.06
CA GLY A 327 -14.62 -8.49 49.25
C GLY A 327 -13.24 -8.66 48.62
N THR A 328 -12.31 -9.19 49.44
CA THR A 328 -10.96 -9.59 49.04
C THR A 328 -11.05 -10.68 47.96
N LEU A 329 -10.50 -10.43 46.79
CA LEU A 329 -10.31 -11.43 45.73
C LEU A 329 -9.11 -12.31 46.07
N PRO A 330 -9.18 -13.64 45.90
CA PRO A 330 -8.02 -14.51 46.09
C PRO A 330 -7.02 -14.36 44.98
N GLN A 331 -5.75 -14.21 45.35
CA GLN A 331 -4.61 -14.27 44.43
C GLN A 331 -4.49 -15.70 43.88
N GLN A 332 -4.64 -15.87 42.57
CA GLN A 332 -4.21 -17.08 41.89
C GLN A 332 -2.71 -16.96 41.61
N GLU A 333 -1.94 -17.85 42.17
CA GLU A 333 -0.51 -18.04 41.90
C GLU A 333 -0.30 -18.32 40.41
N ALA A 334 0.54 -17.51 39.75
CA ALA A 334 0.95 -17.70 38.38
C ALA A 334 1.88 -18.92 38.28
N LYS A 335 1.40 -19.96 37.60
CA LYS A 335 2.20 -21.11 37.20
C LYS A 335 3.23 -20.66 36.16
N PRO A 336 4.52 -21.03 36.19
CA PRO A 336 5.51 -20.61 35.23
C PRO A 336 5.14 -21.11 33.83
N ALA A 337 5.29 -20.21 32.85
CA ALA A 337 5.03 -20.50 31.46
C ALA A 337 5.96 -21.60 30.95
N ALA A 338 5.39 -22.64 30.35
CA ALA A 338 6.14 -23.66 29.63
C ALA A 338 6.85 -23.06 28.42
N GLU A 339 8.07 -23.54 28.20
CA GLU A 339 8.88 -23.21 27.00
C GLU A 339 8.08 -23.45 25.70
N PRO A 340 8.14 -22.54 24.73
CA PRO A 340 7.41 -22.75 23.47
C PRO A 340 8.05 -23.91 22.70
N ALA A 341 7.23 -24.88 22.33
CA ALA A 341 7.61 -25.98 21.45
C ALA A 341 8.17 -25.44 20.10
N PRO A 342 9.13 -26.15 19.46
CA PRO A 342 9.68 -25.71 18.18
C PRO A 342 8.58 -25.64 17.13
N VAL A 343 8.50 -24.49 16.46
CA VAL A 343 7.57 -24.24 15.37
C VAL A 343 7.90 -25.20 14.23
N PRO A 344 6.95 -26.03 13.76
CA PRO A 344 7.18 -26.88 12.60
C PRO A 344 7.49 -26.00 11.38
N ALA A 345 8.47 -26.44 10.57
CA ALA A 345 8.84 -25.78 9.32
C ALA A 345 7.58 -25.50 8.51
N ALA A 346 7.32 -24.23 8.19
CA ALA A 346 6.16 -23.81 7.45
C ALA A 346 6.10 -24.57 6.12
N ALA A 347 5.05 -25.34 5.93
CA ALA A 347 4.74 -25.96 4.65
C ALA A 347 4.64 -24.85 3.60
N GLN A 348 5.33 -25.03 2.48
CA GLN A 348 5.31 -24.10 1.35
C GLN A 348 3.86 -23.98 0.87
N PRO A 349 3.30 -22.77 0.72
CA PRO A 349 1.96 -22.63 0.18
C PRO A 349 1.96 -23.05 -1.30
N ASP A 350 1.10 -23.98 -1.65
CA ASP A 350 0.79 -24.32 -3.04
C ASP A 350 0.24 -23.10 -3.76
N LEU A 351 1.01 -22.56 -4.69
CA LEU A 351 0.54 -21.52 -5.60
C LEU A 351 -0.16 -22.20 -6.80
N PRO A 352 -1.30 -21.68 -7.28
CA PRO A 352 -2.03 -22.29 -8.38
C PRO A 352 -1.20 -22.26 -9.67
N ALA A 353 -1.17 -23.39 -10.38
CA ALA A 353 -0.46 -23.63 -11.64
C ALA A 353 -0.88 -22.72 -12.82
N ASN A 354 -1.91 -21.89 -12.66
CA ASN A 354 -2.48 -21.10 -13.76
C ASN A 354 -1.70 -19.85 -14.20
N ALA A 355 -0.58 -19.52 -13.57
CA ALA A 355 0.24 -18.40 -14.05
C ALA A 355 1.25 -18.82 -15.15
N ALA A 356 1.51 -20.12 -15.32
CA ALA A 356 2.49 -20.63 -16.28
C ALA A 356 1.87 -20.97 -17.66
N GLU A 357 0.58 -21.28 -17.73
CA GLU A 357 -0.06 -21.72 -18.98
C GLU A 357 -0.45 -20.60 -19.95
N GLN A 358 -0.56 -19.36 -19.50
CA GLN A 358 -0.88 -18.24 -20.41
C GLN A 358 0.30 -17.72 -21.23
N SER A 359 1.53 -18.13 -20.94
CA SER A 359 2.71 -17.72 -21.71
C SER A 359 3.13 -18.70 -22.81
N ALA A 360 2.58 -19.92 -22.84
CA ALA A 360 2.96 -20.96 -23.83
C ALA A 360 2.09 -20.95 -25.10
N SER A 361 0.92 -20.33 -25.09
CA SER A 361 -0.03 -20.38 -26.21
C SER A 361 0.28 -19.43 -27.37
N SER A 362 1.22 -18.47 -27.22
CA SER A 362 1.50 -17.49 -28.29
C SER A 362 2.74 -17.77 -29.15
N ALA A 363 3.47 -18.86 -28.86
CA ALA A 363 4.73 -19.16 -29.58
C ALA A 363 4.59 -20.15 -30.73
N ASP A 364 3.47 -20.87 -30.86
CA ASP A 364 3.34 -21.96 -31.85
C ASP A 364 2.59 -21.59 -33.14
N ASP A 365 2.01 -20.38 -33.20
CA ASP A 365 1.25 -19.95 -34.41
C ASP A 365 2.08 -19.19 -35.46
N ARG A 366 3.40 -19.05 -35.29
CA ARG A 366 4.29 -18.39 -36.28
C ARG A 366 5.14 -19.34 -37.12
N LYS A 367 4.88 -20.61 -37.13
CA LYS A 367 5.60 -21.58 -37.99
C LYS A 367 4.74 -22.24 -39.07
N ARG A 368 3.53 -21.76 -39.33
CA ARG A 368 2.71 -22.20 -40.46
C ARG A 368 2.06 -21.01 -41.17
N GLN A 369 2.89 -20.19 -41.79
CA GLN A 369 2.56 -19.41 -43.00
C GLN A 369 3.85 -19.12 -43.75
#